data_4ae2e92e086c5b91a3a3cc0412a63281
#
_entry.id   4ae2e92e086c5b91a3a3cc0412a63281
#
_cell.length_a   1.000
_cell.length_b   1.000
_cell.length_c   1.000
_cell.angle_alpha   90.00
_cell.angle_beta   90.00
_cell.angle_gamma   90.00
#
_symmetry.space_group_name_H-M   'P 1'
#
loop_
_entity.id
_entity.type
_entity.pdbx_description
1 polymer ?
#
loop_
_entity_poly.entity_id
_entity_poly.type
_entity_poly.pdbx_seq_one_letter_code
_entity_poly.pdbx_strand_id
1 'polypeptide(L)'
;AQLGFTIDEATWNAIKKLSPSISKISMERVHVELGKTLMSAHPDYVAQYSEAGLFAPILPVIDNALKSRYKRKILATLQHTPDNIYLRYAALFITSTPDEAAKTLRALKLDNKTVNTVSKLVELSKMDIEETEPAVRTALNKYGRDFLPLWHELMMAVIQASEDITGISNPAKVKHLLTLKRLGTDILARGDCFTIKDLDISGNDLIEYGLQGHEIGETLKSLLDIVIENPKLNDKATLIAMIEHIK
;
A
#
# COMPACT_ATOMS: atom_id res chain seq x y z
N ALA A 1 -20.03 1.46 15.45
CA ALA A 1 -18.67 1.93 15.29
C ALA A 1 -18.53 3.44 15.57
N GLN A 2 -19.29 4.29 14.88
CA GLN A 2 -19.15 5.75 15.00
C GLN A 2 -19.44 6.27 16.42
N LEU A 3 -20.41 5.69 17.12
CA LEU A 3 -20.82 6.09 18.47
C LEU A 3 -20.28 5.17 19.58
N GLY A 4 -19.58 4.09 19.23
CA GLY A 4 -19.07 3.13 20.19
C GLY A 4 -20.18 2.32 20.92
N PHE A 5 -21.40 2.30 20.38
CA PHE A 5 -22.52 1.60 21.04
C PHE A 5 -22.41 0.10 20.81
N THR A 6 -22.90 -0.65 21.81
CA THR A 6 -23.14 -2.08 21.69
C THR A 6 -24.54 -2.32 21.11
N ILE A 7 -24.65 -3.34 20.26
CA ILE A 7 -25.93 -3.76 19.69
C ILE A 7 -26.60 -4.69 20.70
N ASP A 8 -27.88 -4.44 21.03
CA ASP A 8 -28.66 -5.32 21.90
C ASP A 8 -28.84 -6.71 21.26
N GLU A 9 -29.06 -7.72 22.08
CA GLU A 9 -29.11 -9.11 21.65
C GLU A 9 -30.25 -9.39 20.64
N ALA A 10 -31.41 -8.80 20.81
CA ALA A 10 -32.55 -9.02 19.91
C ALA A 10 -32.25 -8.44 18.52
N THR A 11 -31.71 -7.22 18.46
CA THR A 11 -31.25 -6.58 17.22
C THR A 11 -30.11 -7.37 16.58
N TRP A 12 -29.13 -7.84 17.37
CA TRP A 12 -28.02 -8.66 16.86
C TRP A 12 -28.49 -9.95 16.22
N ASN A 13 -29.43 -10.65 16.85
CA ASN A 13 -30.04 -11.87 16.30
C ASN A 13 -30.84 -11.60 15.03
N ALA A 14 -31.55 -10.47 14.96
CA ALA A 14 -32.25 -10.06 13.76
C ALA A 14 -31.28 -9.78 12.59
N ILE A 15 -30.16 -9.09 12.86
CA ILE A 15 -29.09 -8.85 11.85
C ILE A 15 -28.57 -10.18 11.31
N LYS A 16 -28.22 -11.13 12.17
CA LYS A 16 -27.75 -12.47 11.75
C LYS A 16 -28.78 -13.20 10.87
N LYS A 17 -30.04 -13.15 11.25
CA LYS A 17 -31.11 -13.77 10.48
C LYS A 17 -31.29 -13.16 9.10
N LEU A 18 -31.08 -11.84 8.97
CA LEU A 18 -31.27 -11.09 7.73
C LEU A 18 -29.99 -10.98 6.91
N SER A 19 -28.82 -11.38 7.44
CA SER A 19 -27.52 -11.23 6.79
C SER A 19 -27.44 -11.80 5.37
N PRO A 20 -28.12 -12.92 4.98
CA PRO A 20 -28.11 -13.39 3.61
C PRO A 20 -28.70 -12.38 2.59
N SER A 21 -29.58 -11.47 3.06
CA SER A 21 -30.19 -10.45 2.21
C SER A 21 -29.24 -9.32 1.82
N ILE A 22 -28.02 -9.26 2.41
CA ILE A 22 -27.00 -8.25 2.06
C ILE A 22 -26.63 -8.30 0.57
N SER A 23 -26.70 -9.49 -0.06
CA SER A 23 -26.45 -9.66 -1.49
C SER A 23 -27.40 -8.89 -2.41
N LYS A 24 -28.52 -8.41 -1.88
CA LYS A 24 -29.49 -7.55 -2.59
C LYS A 24 -29.13 -6.06 -2.51
N ILE A 25 -28.16 -5.70 -1.68
CA ILE A 25 -27.70 -4.33 -1.50
C ILE A 25 -26.59 -4.04 -2.51
N SER A 26 -26.63 -2.86 -3.13
CA SER A 26 -25.58 -2.46 -4.06
C SER A 26 -24.22 -2.31 -3.35
N MET A 27 -23.15 -2.68 -4.05
CA MET A 27 -21.80 -2.66 -3.47
C MET A 27 -21.33 -1.22 -3.17
N GLU A 28 -21.88 -0.22 -3.87
CA GLU A 28 -21.66 1.20 -3.59
C GLU A 28 -22.14 1.58 -2.19
N ARG A 29 -23.30 1.07 -1.78
CA ARG A 29 -23.82 1.30 -0.43
C ARG A 29 -23.02 0.54 0.62
N VAL A 30 -22.63 -0.70 0.30
CA VAL A 30 -21.77 -1.50 1.19
C VAL A 30 -20.45 -0.79 1.47
N HIS A 31 -19.76 -0.29 0.43
CA HIS A 31 -18.48 0.37 0.65
C HIS A 31 -18.60 1.69 1.43
N VAL A 32 -19.68 2.43 1.24
CA VAL A 32 -19.91 3.66 2.01
C VAL A 32 -20.02 3.36 3.51
N GLU A 33 -20.82 2.35 3.88
CA GLU A 33 -20.99 1.98 5.30
C GLU A 33 -19.71 1.33 5.87
N LEU A 34 -19.02 0.50 5.08
CA LEU A 34 -17.72 -0.04 5.47
C LEU A 34 -16.68 1.08 5.68
N GLY A 35 -16.64 2.05 4.78
CA GLY A 35 -15.75 3.21 4.88
C GLY A 35 -16.02 4.03 6.16
N LYS A 36 -17.30 4.27 6.51
CA LYS A 36 -17.66 4.94 7.77
C LYS A 36 -17.18 4.17 9.00
N THR A 37 -17.26 2.83 8.97
CA THR A 37 -16.75 2.00 10.06
C THR A 37 -15.24 2.07 10.15
N LEU A 38 -14.56 1.92 9.04
CA LEU A 38 -13.10 2.01 8.99
C LEU A 38 -12.57 3.37 9.46
N MET A 39 -13.27 4.46 9.14
CA MET A 39 -12.90 5.84 9.52
C MET A 39 -13.45 6.27 10.89
N SER A 40 -14.07 5.36 11.64
CA SER A 40 -14.56 5.63 13.00
C SER A 40 -13.45 5.45 14.04
N ALA A 41 -13.76 5.85 15.30
CA ALA A 41 -12.91 5.56 16.45
C ALA A 41 -12.77 4.05 16.76
N HIS A 42 -13.67 3.24 16.19
CA HIS A 42 -13.70 1.77 16.40
C HIS A 42 -13.66 1.01 15.07
N PRO A 43 -12.55 1.11 14.30
CA PRO A 43 -12.43 0.42 13.01
C PRO A 43 -12.42 -1.12 13.15
N ASP A 44 -12.05 -1.62 14.32
CA ASP A 44 -12.07 -3.04 14.70
C ASP A 44 -13.51 -3.61 14.75
N TYR A 45 -14.56 -2.77 14.83
CA TYR A 45 -15.96 -3.20 14.71
C TYR A 45 -16.28 -3.83 13.35
N VAL A 46 -15.38 -3.72 12.37
CA VAL A 46 -15.45 -4.50 11.12
C VAL A 46 -15.56 -6.00 11.37
N ALA A 47 -15.05 -6.50 12.50
CA ALA A 47 -15.19 -7.89 12.89
C ALA A 47 -16.65 -8.31 13.07
N GLN A 48 -17.50 -7.40 13.55
CA GLN A 48 -18.93 -7.67 13.76
C GLN A 48 -19.67 -7.98 12.46
N TYR A 49 -19.23 -7.41 11.32
CA TYR A 49 -19.81 -7.75 10.02
C TYR A 49 -19.56 -9.21 9.64
N SER A 50 -18.38 -9.73 9.92
CA SER A 50 -18.07 -11.14 9.72
C SER A 50 -18.81 -12.05 10.71
N GLU A 51 -18.88 -11.65 11.99
CA GLU A 51 -19.59 -12.39 13.05
C GLU A 51 -21.10 -12.44 12.81
N ALA A 52 -21.67 -11.38 12.23
CA ALA A 52 -23.07 -11.33 11.83
C ALA A 52 -23.35 -12.08 10.52
N GLY A 53 -22.33 -12.57 9.80
CA GLY A 53 -22.47 -13.26 8.52
C GLY A 53 -22.69 -12.33 7.33
N LEU A 54 -22.49 -11.02 7.48
CA LEU A 54 -22.69 -10.04 6.41
C LEU A 54 -21.61 -10.13 5.32
N PHE A 55 -20.36 -10.43 5.67
CA PHE A 55 -19.28 -10.48 4.71
C PHE A 55 -19.22 -11.76 3.87
N ALA A 56 -19.63 -12.88 4.42
CA ALA A 56 -19.54 -14.17 3.74
C ALA A 56 -20.07 -14.15 2.28
N PRO A 57 -21.27 -13.61 2.00
CA PRO A 57 -21.83 -13.64 0.64
C PRO A 57 -21.26 -12.57 -0.31
N ILE A 58 -20.62 -11.51 0.21
CA ILE A 58 -20.21 -10.35 -0.60
C ILE A 58 -18.71 -10.07 -0.58
N LEU A 59 -18.02 -10.37 0.51
CA LEU A 59 -16.60 -10.11 0.71
C LEU A 59 -15.87 -11.33 1.32
N PRO A 60 -15.89 -12.50 0.67
CA PRO A 60 -15.38 -13.75 1.24
C PRO A 60 -13.90 -13.69 1.60
N VAL A 61 -13.07 -12.91 0.92
CA VAL A 61 -11.65 -12.73 1.25
C VAL A 61 -11.49 -12.13 2.64
N ILE A 62 -12.25 -11.06 2.93
CA ILE A 62 -12.22 -10.39 4.24
C ILE A 62 -12.84 -11.29 5.31
N ASP A 63 -13.98 -11.93 5.00
CA ASP A 63 -14.67 -12.84 5.92
C ASP A 63 -13.77 -13.98 6.36
N ASN A 64 -13.09 -14.65 5.43
CA ASN A 64 -12.16 -15.71 5.70
C ASN A 64 -10.96 -15.25 6.54
N ALA A 65 -10.40 -14.09 6.23
CA ALA A 65 -9.31 -13.52 6.99
C ALA A 65 -9.70 -13.21 8.44
N LEU A 66 -10.90 -12.61 8.66
CA LEU A 66 -11.43 -12.30 9.98
C LEU A 66 -11.90 -13.53 10.78
N LYS A 67 -12.15 -14.66 10.13
CA LYS A 67 -12.44 -15.97 10.79
C LYS A 67 -11.20 -16.83 11.00
N SER A 68 -10.06 -16.40 10.50
CA SER A 68 -8.79 -17.14 10.58
C SER A 68 -7.96 -16.73 11.80
N ARG A 69 -6.79 -17.38 11.96
CA ARG A 69 -5.76 -16.99 12.94
C ARG A 69 -5.27 -15.55 12.78
N TYR A 70 -5.52 -14.92 11.65
CA TYR A 70 -5.08 -13.56 11.34
C TYR A 70 -6.02 -12.47 11.88
N LYS A 71 -7.22 -12.81 12.36
CA LYS A 71 -8.20 -11.85 12.91
C LYS A 71 -7.55 -10.86 13.87
N ARG A 72 -6.81 -11.36 14.89
CA ARG A 72 -6.18 -10.52 15.91
C ARG A 72 -5.19 -9.52 15.29
N LYS A 73 -4.37 -9.98 14.33
CA LYS A 73 -3.43 -9.10 13.63
C LYS A 73 -4.14 -8.00 12.84
N ILE A 74 -5.18 -8.33 12.09
CA ILE A 74 -5.95 -7.36 11.28
C ILE A 74 -6.56 -6.30 12.19
N LEU A 75 -7.25 -6.70 13.25
CA LEU A 75 -7.96 -5.78 14.14
C LEU A 75 -6.98 -4.87 14.91
N ALA A 76 -5.90 -5.42 15.44
CA ALA A 76 -4.87 -4.63 16.11
C ALA A 76 -4.19 -3.65 15.13
N THR A 77 -3.88 -4.07 13.90
CA THR A 77 -3.33 -3.15 12.89
C THR A 77 -4.30 -2.01 12.58
N LEU A 78 -5.60 -2.30 12.44
CA LEU A 78 -6.62 -1.27 12.22
C LEU A 78 -6.67 -0.26 13.36
N GLN A 79 -6.60 -0.69 14.61
CA GLN A 79 -6.61 0.18 15.79
C GLN A 79 -5.43 1.15 15.83
N HIS A 80 -4.23 0.70 15.41
CA HIS A 80 -3.03 1.55 15.35
C HIS A 80 -2.90 2.37 14.07
N THR A 81 -3.75 2.12 13.07
CA THR A 81 -3.68 2.83 11.78
C THR A 81 -4.31 4.23 11.91
N PRO A 82 -3.64 5.30 11.46
CA PRO A 82 -4.20 6.66 11.44
C PRO A 82 -5.51 6.78 10.66
N ASP A 83 -6.23 7.89 10.84
CA ASP A 83 -7.47 8.21 10.14
C ASP A 83 -7.22 8.58 8.68
N ASN A 84 -6.85 7.56 7.90
CA ASN A 84 -6.60 7.64 6.47
C ASN A 84 -7.23 6.43 5.80
N ILE A 85 -8.15 6.64 4.87
CA ILE A 85 -8.94 5.57 4.27
C ILE A 85 -8.07 4.55 3.50
N TYR A 86 -6.98 4.98 2.86
CA TYR A 86 -6.06 4.09 2.16
C TYR A 86 -5.34 3.16 3.14
N LEU A 87 -4.87 3.72 4.27
CA LEU A 87 -4.21 2.97 5.33
C LEU A 87 -5.16 2.00 6.01
N ARG A 88 -6.39 2.42 6.30
CA ARG A 88 -7.43 1.57 6.92
C ARG A 88 -7.82 0.40 6.02
N TYR A 89 -7.97 0.61 4.71
CA TYR A 89 -8.15 -0.50 3.78
C TYR A 89 -6.89 -1.38 3.68
N ALA A 90 -5.69 -0.80 3.61
CA ALA A 90 -4.46 -1.60 3.59
C ALA A 90 -4.29 -2.46 4.85
N ALA A 91 -4.64 -1.93 6.03
CA ALA A 91 -4.65 -2.69 7.29
C ALA A 91 -5.67 -3.84 7.26
N LEU A 92 -6.86 -3.62 6.69
CA LEU A 92 -7.87 -4.65 6.52
C LEU A 92 -7.39 -5.80 5.62
N PHE A 93 -6.60 -5.49 4.59
CA PHE A 93 -6.01 -6.44 3.66
C PHE A 93 -4.56 -6.84 3.98
N ILE A 94 -4.05 -6.53 5.18
CA ILE A 94 -2.63 -6.73 5.53
C ILE A 94 -2.14 -8.17 5.38
N THR A 95 -3.05 -9.13 5.41
CA THR A 95 -2.76 -10.57 5.26
C THR A 95 -3.12 -11.13 3.88
N SER A 96 -3.77 -10.33 3.03
CA SER A 96 -4.18 -10.70 1.67
C SER A 96 -3.04 -10.48 0.67
N THR A 97 -3.16 -11.04 -0.52
CA THR A 97 -2.29 -10.68 -1.66
C THR A 97 -2.73 -9.32 -2.24
N PRO A 98 -1.83 -8.60 -2.96
CA PRO A 98 -2.20 -7.37 -3.66
C PRO A 98 -3.36 -7.56 -4.64
N ASP A 99 -3.38 -8.70 -5.35
CA ASP A 99 -4.42 -9.04 -6.33
C ASP A 99 -5.78 -9.30 -5.65
N GLU A 100 -5.80 -10.02 -4.53
CA GLU A 100 -7.01 -10.22 -3.73
C GLU A 100 -7.58 -8.88 -3.24
N ALA A 101 -6.72 -8.01 -2.73
CA ALA A 101 -7.10 -6.66 -2.32
C ALA A 101 -7.69 -5.88 -3.50
N ALA A 102 -6.97 -5.81 -4.64
CA ALA A 102 -7.43 -5.11 -5.83
C ALA A 102 -8.78 -5.63 -6.34
N LYS A 103 -8.94 -6.96 -6.44
CA LYS A 103 -10.17 -7.60 -6.89
C LYS A 103 -11.35 -7.29 -5.96
N THR A 104 -11.12 -7.36 -4.65
CA THR A 104 -12.17 -7.11 -3.65
C THR A 104 -12.58 -5.64 -3.64
N LEU A 105 -11.62 -4.71 -3.73
CA LEU A 105 -11.91 -3.26 -3.75
C LEU A 105 -12.65 -2.85 -5.04
N ARG A 106 -12.32 -3.45 -6.19
CA ARG A 106 -13.09 -3.24 -7.43
C ARG A 106 -14.52 -3.80 -7.34
N ALA A 107 -14.68 -4.96 -6.69
CA ALA A 107 -16.01 -5.52 -6.43
C ALA A 107 -16.84 -4.59 -5.53
N LEU A 108 -16.21 -3.91 -4.56
CA LEU A 108 -16.79 -2.87 -3.71
C LEU A 108 -17.07 -1.55 -4.46
N LYS A 109 -16.74 -1.45 -5.77
CA LYS A 109 -16.92 -0.24 -6.59
C LYS A 109 -16.15 0.97 -6.10
N LEU A 110 -14.99 0.76 -5.51
CA LEU A 110 -14.06 1.84 -5.18
C LEU A 110 -13.37 2.37 -6.43
N ASP A 111 -12.98 3.64 -6.39
CA ASP A 111 -12.27 4.30 -7.49
C ASP A 111 -10.87 3.70 -7.73
N ASN A 112 -10.37 3.90 -8.95
CA ASN A 112 -9.09 3.33 -9.37
C ASN A 112 -7.90 3.84 -8.53
N LYS A 113 -7.95 5.09 -8.03
CA LYS A 113 -6.90 5.63 -7.17
C LYS A 113 -6.85 4.85 -5.87
N THR A 114 -7.99 4.64 -5.24
CA THR A 114 -8.09 3.86 -3.99
C THR A 114 -7.62 2.42 -4.20
N VAL A 115 -8.11 1.75 -5.26
CA VAL A 115 -7.70 0.37 -5.58
C VAL A 115 -6.18 0.28 -5.76
N ASN A 116 -5.60 1.15 -6.58
CA ASN A 116 -4.16 1.12 -6.87
C ASN A 116 -3.32 1.46 -5.63
N THR A 117 -3.72 2.48 -4.85
CA THR A 117 -3.00 2.88 -3.65
C THR A 117 -2.99 1.76 -2.61
N VAL A 118 -4.14 1.18 -2.31
CA VAL A 118 -4.25 0.11 -1.30
C VAL A 118 -3.48 -1.14 -1.75
N SER A 119 -3.62 -1.56 -3.02
CA SER A 119 -2.93 -2.75 -3.53
C SER A 119 -1.41 -2.62 -3.46
N LYS A 120 -0.88 -1.44 -3.81
CA LYS A 120 0.54 -1.13 -3.68
C LYS A 120 1.00 -1.10 -2.22
N LEU A 121 0.21 -0.55 -1.30
CA LEU A 121 0.52 -0.58 0.14
C LEU A 121 0.56 -2.02 0.68
N VAL A 122 -0.39 -2.87 0.27
CA VAL A 122 -0.40 -4.30 0.63
C VAL A 122 0.81 -5.03 0.04
N GLU A 123 1.22 -4.73 -1.19
CA GLU A 123 2.44 -5.27 -1.80
C GLU A 123 3.68 -4.85 -1.01
N LEU A 124 3.83 -3.54 -0.81
CA LEU A 124 4.99 -2.95 -0.15
C LEU A 124 5.11 -3.36 1.33
N SER A 125 3.97 -3.66 2.00
CA SER A 125 3.97 -4.14 3.39
C SER A 125 4.63 -5.51 3.58
N LYS A 126 4.87 -6.23 2.50
CA LYS A 126 5.51 -7.57 2.49
C LYS A 126 6.95 -7.55 2.00
N MET A 127 7.41 -6.38 1.55
CA MET A 127 8.78 -6.22 1.07
C MET A 127 9.71 -5.86 2.23
N ASP A 128 10.91 -6.40 2.14
CA ASP A 128 12.04 -5.97 2.96
C ASP A 128 12.89 -5.03 2.09
N ILE A 129 12.96 -3.75 2.46
CA ILE A 129 13.73 -2.74 1.74
C ILE A 129 15.05 -2.57 2.49
N GLU A 130 16.17 -2.73 1.80
CA GLU A 130 17.48 -2.51 2.39
C GLU A 130 17.69 -1.05 2.80
N GLU A 131 18.47 -0.84 3.87
CA GLU A 131 18.82 0.51 4.39
C GLU A 131 19.88 1.20 3.52
N THR A 132 19.66 1.22 2.19
CA THR A 132 20.54 1.86 1.21
C THR A 132 19.79 2.87 0.36
N GLU A 133 20.48 3.93 -0.07
CA GLU A 133 19.85 4.93 -0.95
C GLU A 133 19.37 4.35 -2.29
N PRO A 134 20.14 3.46 -2.98
CA PRO A 134 19.65 2.81 -4.19
C PRO A 134 18.36 2.03 -3.99
N ALA A 135 18.26 1.22 -2.93
CA ALA A 135 17.04 0.46 -2.63
C ALA A 135 15.84 1.37 -2.40
N VAL A 136 16.03 2.50 -1.70
CA VAL A 136 14.97 3.48 -1.47
C VAL A 136 14.60 4.20 -2.77
N ARG A 137 15.57 4.60 -3.65
CA ARG A 137 15.27 5.17 -4.97
C ARG A 137 14.51 4.18 -5.85
N THR A 138 14.87 2.90 -5.83
CA THR A 138 14.13 1.84 -6.54
C THR A 138 12.69 1.73 -6.05
N ALA A 139 12.48 1.79 -4.74
CA ALA A 139 11.12 1.81 -4.16
C ALA A 139 10.34 3.08 -4.57
N LEU A 140 10.97 4.25 -4.54
CA LEU A 140 10.38 5.51 -5.01
C LEU A 140 10.04 5.46 -6.51
N ASN A 141 10.89 4.84 -7.34
CA ASN A 141 10.61 4.61 -8.76
C ASN A 141 9.34 3.78 -8.94
N LYS A 142 9.26 2.64 -8.26
CA LYS A 142 8.17 1.67 -8.43
C LYS A 142 6.84 2.17 -7.87
N TYR A 143 6.85 2.79 -6.68
CA TYR A 143 5.64 3.12 -5.94
C TYR A 143 5.28 4.61 -6.00
N GLY A 144 6.21 5.47 -6.33
CA GLY A 144 6.05 6.93 -6.35
C GLY A 144 6.40 7.58 -5.01
N ARG A 145 6.61 8.90 -5.04
CA ARG A 145 7.04 9.69 -3.86
C ARG A 145 6.02 9.72 -2.72
N ASP A 146 4.73 9.65 -3.06
CA ASP A 146 3.65 9.76 -2.08
C ASP A 146 3.45 8.48 -1.26
N PHE A 147 4.06 7.36 -1.67
CA PHE A 147 3.91 6.09 -0.98
C PHE A 147 4.74 5.98 0.30
N LEU A 148 5.89 6.62 0.35
CA LEU A 148 6.81 6.48 1.48
C LEU A 148 6.20 6.86 2.83
N PRO A 149 5.50 8.00 2.97
CA PRO A 149 4.81 8.35 4.22
C PRO A 149 3.73 7.34 4.59
N LEU A 150 2.88 6.97 3.63
CA LEU A 150 1.78 6.03 3.87
C LEU A 150 2.30 4.64 4.28
N TRP A 151 3.32 4.14 3.58
CA TRP A 151 3.95 2.87 3.92
C TRP A 151 4.55 2.89 5.31
N HIS A 152 5.28 3.97 5.67
CA HIS A 152 5.86 4.11 7.00
C HIS A 152 4.79 4.05 8.10
N GLU A 153 3.69 4.79 7.95
CA GLU A 153 2.57 4.77 8.91
C GLU A 153 1.92 3.39 9.02
N LEU A 154 1.70 2.71 7.88
CA LEU A 154 1.16 1.35 7.88
C LEU A 154 2.09 0.37 8.61
N MET A 155 3.39 0.43 8.33
CA MET A 155 4.36 -0.48 8.95
C MET A 155 4.54 -0.22 10.44
N MET A 156 4.47 1.04 10.87
CA MET A 156 4.45 1.38 12.30
C MET A 156 3.22 0.77 13.00
N ALA A 157 2.04 0.88 12.39
CA ALA A 157 0.83 0.25 12.90
C ALA A 157 0.95 -1.30 12.99
N VAL A 158 1.59 -1.92 12.00
CA VAL A 158 1.86 -3.38 12.02
C VAL A 158 2.82 -3.77 13.15
N ILE A 159 3.85 -2.96 13.43
CA ILE A 159 4.78 -3.23 14.53
C ILE A 159 4.07 -3.09 15.87
N GLN A 160 3.31 -2.02 16.09
CA GLN A 160 2.53 -1.81 17.31
C GLN A 160 1.52 -2.92 17.54
N ALA A 161 0.78 -3.31 16.48
CA ALA A 161 -0.13 -4.45 16.53
C ALA A 161 0.58 -5.76 16.91
N SER A 162 1.80 -5.99 16.42
CA SER A 162 2.60 -7.15 16.78
C SER A 162 3.02 -7.11 18.26
N GLU A 163 3.38 -5.95 18.77
CA GLU A 163 3.74 -5.75 20.17
C GLU A 163 2.55 -6.03 21.10
N ASP A 164 1.37 -5.51 20.79
CA ASP A 164 0.13 -5.77 21.54
C ASP A 164 -0.25 -7.27 21.57
N ILE A 165 0.05 -7.97 20.47
CA ILE A 165 -0.29 -9.40 20.35
C ILE A 165 0.69 -10.29 21.10
N THR A 166 1.97 -9.97 21.04
CA THR A 166 3.06 -10.84 21.54
C THR A 166 3.62 -10.40 22.88
N GLY A 167 3.39 -9.15 23.29
CA GLY A 167 4.06 -8.51 24.43
C GLY A 167 5.56 -8.25 24.19
N ILE A 168 6.05 -8.40 22.94
CA ILE A 168 7.46 -8.27 22.58
C ILE A 168 7.65 -7.03 21.72
N SER A 169 8.38 -6.06 22.24
CA SER A 169 8.80 -4.88 21.46
C SER A 169 9.89 -5.25 20.45
N ASN A 170 9.87 -4.56 19.29
CA ASN A 170 10.87 -4.77 18.24
C ASN A 170 11.54 -3.44 17.86
N PRO A 171 12.43 -2.91 18.70
CA PRO A 171 13.11 -1.64 18.45
C PRO A 171 14.00 -1.66 17.20
N ALA A 172 14.49 -2.83 16.79
CA ALA A 172 15.26 -2.97 15.58
C ALA A 172 14.42 -2.67 14.33
N LYS A 173 13.18 -3.18 14.26
CA LYS A 173 12.25 -2.86 13.16
C LYS A 173 11.84 -1.40 13.15
N VAL A 174 11.60 -0.81 14.33
CA VAL A 174 11.30 0.63 14.44
C VAL A 174 12.47 1.45 13.91
N LYS A 175 13.71 1.16 14.35
CA LYS A 175 14.93 1.82 13.87
C LYS A 175 15.07 1.68 12.36
N HIS A 176 14.87 0.49 11.83
CA HIS A 176 14.87 0.21 10.38
C HIS A 176 13.90 1.14 9.61
N LEU A 177 12.64 1.20 10.01
CA LEU A 177 11.65 2.07 9.39
C LEU A 177 12.01 3.56 9.46
N LEU A 178 12.55 4.02 10.60
CA LEU A 178 13.01 5.39 10.75
C LEU A 178 14.21 5.71 9.85
N THR A 179 15.13 4.76 9.68
CA THR A 179 16.25 4.90 8.74
C THR A 179 15.74 5.04 7.31
N LEU A 180 14.84 4.17 6.86
CA LEU A 180 14.26 4.23 5.51
C LEU A 180 13.49 5.53 5.28
N LYS A 181 12.72 5.99 6.27
CA LYS A 181 12.01 7.28 6.21
C LYS A 181 13.00 8.43 6.02
N ARG A 182 14.10 8.46 6.80
CA ARG A 182 15.14 9.47 6.69
C ARG A 182 15.79 9.45 5.31
N LEU A 183 16.25 8.28 4.84
CA LEU A 183 16.86 8.13 3.52
C LEU A 183 15.93 8.64 2.41
N GLY A 184 14.66 8.26 2.43
CA GLY A 184 13.68 8.72 1.44
C GLY A 184 13.44 10.23 1.50
N THR A 185 13.38 10.80 2.71
CA THR A 185 13.25 12.26 2.89
C THR A 185 14.46 12.99 2.32
N ASP A 186 15.68 12.48 2.59
CA ASP A 186 16.93 13.06 2.11
C ASP A 186 17.01 12.99 0.57
N ILE A 187 16.64 11.84 -0.04
CA ILE A 187 16.57 11.64 -1.49
C ILE A 187 15.62 12.64 -2.15
N LEU A 188 14.40 12.79 -1.59
CA LEU A 188 13.41 13.73 -2.11
C LEU A 188 13.84 15.18 -1.95
N ALA A 189 14.50 15.54 -0.84
CA ALA A 189 15.00 16.88 -0.58
C ALA A 189 16.16 17.27 -1.52
N ARG A 190 17.03 16.33 -1.89
CA ARG A 190 18.10 16.55 -2.87
C ARG A 190 17.59 16.62 -4.30
N GLY A 191 16.37 16.13 -4.58
CA GLY A 191 15.85 16.00 -5.93
C GLY A 191 16.57 14.91 -6.75
N ASP A 192 17.01 13.83 -6.09
CA ASP A 192 17.65 12.71 -6.77
C ASP A 192 16.76 12.17 -7.89
N CYS A 193 17.39 11.77 -8.99
CA CYS A 193 16.71 11.08 -10.09
C CYS A 193 16.29 9.68 -9.68
N PHE A 194 15.01 9.35 -9.83
CA PHE A 194 14.47 8.00 -9.65
C PHE A 194 13.33 7.67 -10.63
N THR A 195 13.03 8.54 -11.59
CA THR A 195 12.10 8.25 -12.69
C THR A 195 12.72 8.63 -14.02
N ILE A 196 12.23 8.03 -15.11
CA ILE A 196 12.69 8.38 -16.48
C ILE A 196 12.54 9.89 -16.76
N LYS A 197 11.56 10.55 -16.15
CA LYS A 197 11.32 11.99 -16.32
C LYS A 197 12.38 12.85 -15.61
N ASP A 198 13.06 12.29 -14.63
CA ASP A 198 14.09 12.98 -13.85
C ASP A 198 15.49 12.83 -14.50
N LEU A 199 15.62 11.99 -15.55
CA LEU A 199 16.87 11.85 -16.31
C LEU A 199 17.20 13.14 -17.06
N ASP A 200 18.47 13.53 -17.05
CA ASP A 200 19.00 14.68 -17.81
C ASP A 200 19.25 14.34 -19.30
N ILE A 201 18.48 13.37 -19.80
CA ILE A 201 18.41 12.95 -21.19
C ILE A 201 16.96 12.54 -21.52
N SER A 202 16.51 12.90 -22.72
CA SER A 202 15.16 12.61 -23.20
C SER A 202 15.16 11.60 -24.35
N GLY A 203 13.96 11.09 -24.68
CA GLY A 203 13.79 10.26 -25.88
C GLY A 203 14.20 10.98 -27.18
N ASN A 204 14.01 12.33 -27.26
CA ASN A 204 14.43 13.11 -28.43
C ASN A 204 15.95 13.13 -28.57
N ASP A 205 16.68 13.26 -27.47
CA ASP A 205 18.14 13.19 -27.49
C ASP A 205 18.64 11.85 -28.01
N LEU A 206 17.94 10.76 -27.64
CA LEU A 206 18.27 9.41 -28.13
C LEU A 206 17.94 9.23 -29.63
N ILE A 207 16.89 9.89 -30.13
CA ILE A 207 16.57 9.93 -31.56
C ILE A 207 17.68 10.65 -32.32
N GLU A 208 18.15 11.81 -31.82
CA GLU A 208 19.28 12.56 -32.39
C GLU A 208 20.58 11.73 -32.39
N TYR A 209 20.77 10.88 -31.37
CA TYR A 209 21.88 9.93 -31.29
C TYR A 209 21.74 8.76 -32.27
N GLY A 210 20.57 8.56 -32.90
CA GLY A 210 20.32 7.54 -33.91
C GLY A 210 19.56 6.30 -33.44
N LEU A 211 19.01 6.31 -32.18
CA LEU A 211 18.16 5.23 -31.69
C LEU A 211 16.71 5.37 -32.20
N GLN A 212 16.02 4.26 -32.38
CA GLN A 212 14.66 4.25 -32.91
C GLN A 212 13.72 3.29 -32.16
N GLY A 213 12.42 3.64 -32.18
CA GLY A 213 11.35 2.76 -31.72
C GLY A 213 11.55 2.26 -30.28
N HIS A 214 11.57 0.95 -30.12
CA HIS A 214 11.64 0.28 -28.82
C HIS A 214 12.97 0.49 -28.09
N GLU A 215 14.09 0.63 -28.84
CA GLU A 215 15.43 0.85 -28.26
C GLU A 215 15.50 2.09 -27.37
N ILE A 216 14.73 3.15 -27.70
CA ILE A 216 14.68 4.38 -26.90
C ILE A 216 14.19 4.09 -25.47
N GLY A 217 13.11 3.35 -25.35
CA GLY A 217 12.51 3.01 -24.06
C GLY A 217 13.41 2.11 -23.21
N GLU A 218 14.04 1.13 -23.83
CA GLU A 218 14.97 0.22 -23.16
C GLU A 218 16.24 0.96 -22.70
N THR A 219 16.81 1.81 -23.55
CA THR A 219 17.98 2.61 -23.19
C THR A 219 17.67 3.57 -22.03
N LEU A 220 16.55 4.30 -22.07
CA LEU A 220 16.15 5.17 -20.95
C LEU A 220 15.99 4.40 -19.65
N LYS A 221 15.45 3.18 -19.70
CA LYS A 221 15.28 2.34 -18.52
C LYS A 221 16.65 1.87 -17.99
N SER A 222 17.54 1.42 -18.85
CA SER A 222 18.89 0.99 -18.47
C SER A 222 19.71 2.15 -17.87
N LEU A 223 19.62 3.36 -18.46
CA LEU A 223 20.25 4.55 -17.92
C LEU A 223 19.67 4.92 -16.55
N LEU A 224 18.36 4.81 -16.38
CA LEU A 224 17.70 5.06 -15.09
C LEU A 224 18.20 4.08 -14.02
N ASP A 225 18.32 2.81 -14.33
CA ASP A 225 18.83 1.80 -13.39
C ASP A 225 20.25 2.16 -12.92
N ILE A 226 21.12 2.64 -13.83
CA ILE A 226 22.47 3.12 -13.49
C ILE A 226 22.42 4.37 -12.61
N VAL A 227 21.55 5.33 -12.92
CA VAL A 227 21.42 6.59 -12.17
C VAL A 227 20.80 6.35 -10.78
N ILE A 228 19.89 5.38 -10.64
CA ILE A 228 19.37 4.95 -9.34
C ILE A 228 20.49 4.48 -8.42
N GLU A 229 21.48 3.76 -8.95
CA GLU A 229 22.66 3.35 -8.18
C GLU A 229 23.56 4.55 -7.85
N ASN A 230 23.81 5.43 -8.82
CA ASN A 230 24.67 6.59 -8.63
C ASN A 230 24.09 7.86 -9.27
N PRO A 231 23.35 8.70 -8.50
CA PRO A 231 22.71 9.91 -9.02
C PRO A 231 23.66 10.96 -9.60
N LYS A 232 24.93 10.90 -9.27
CA LYS A 232 25.98 11.81 -9.80
C LYS A 232 26.22 11.61 -11.30
N LEU A 233 25.79 10.48 -11.84
CA LEU A 233 25.90 10.17 -13.27
C LEU A 233 24.77 10.79 -14.10
N ASN A 234 23.80 11.46 -13.46
CA ASN A 234 22.69 12.09 -14.15
C ASN A 234 23.09 13.45 -14.74
N ASP A 235 23.94 13.42 -15.72
CA ASP A 235 24.23 14.56 -16.61
C ASP A 235 24.24 14.08 -18.07
N LYS A 236 23.80 14.93 -18.99
CA LYS A 236 23.57 14.58 -20.39
C LYS A 236 24.80 14.01 -21.08
N ALA A 237 25.98 14.58 -20.85
CA ALA A 237 27.20 14.15 -21.51
C ALA A 237 27.63 12.76 -21.04
N THR A 238 27.59 12.53 -19.74
CA THR A 238 27.87 11.24 -19.13
C THR A 238 26.89 10.17 -19.61
N LEU A 239 25.58 10.48 -19.64
CA LEU A 239 24.55 9.54 -20.08
C LEU A 239 24.70 9.16 -21.56
N ILE A 240 25.06 10.13 -22.45
CA ILE A 240 25.32 9.84 -23.86
C ILE A 240 26.54 8.93 -24.01
N ALA A 241 27.63 9.18 -23.28
CA ALA A 241 28.81 8.33 -23.34
C ALA A 241 28.55 6.87 -22.89
N MET A 242 27.60 6.69 -21.96
CA MET A 242 27.21 5.35 -21.49
C MET A 242 26.41 4.54 -22.51
N ILE A 243 25.73 5.18 -23.47
CA ILE A 243 24.93 4.48 -24.49
C ILE A 243 25.80 3.54 -25.32
N GLU A 244 27.06 3.92 -25.59
CA GLU A 244 28.01 3.09 -26.34
C GLU A 244 28.36 1.76 -25.64
N HIS A 245 28.18 1.70 -24.31
CA HIS A 245 28.50 0.54 -23.49
C HIS A 245 27.27 -0.32 -23.14
N ILE A 246 26.06 0.18 -23.44
CA ILE A 246 24.78 -0.51 -23.18
C ILE A 246 24.36 -1.36 -24.41
N LYS A 247 24.91 -1.05 -25.60
CA LYS A 247 24.72 -1.84 -26.82
C LYS A 247 25.57 -3.09 -26.79
#